data_4b4e3417b39bf016197d5afc8d84b1bb
#
_entry.id   4b4e3417b39bf016197d5afc8d84b1bb
#
_cell.length_a   1.000
_cell.length_b   1.000
_cell.length_c   1.000
_cell.angle_alpha   90.00
_cell.angle_beta   90.00
_cell.angle_gamma   90.00
#
_symmetry.space_group_name_H-M   'P 1'
#
loop_
_entity.id
_entity.type
_entity.pdbx_description
1 polymer ?
#
loop_
_entity_poly.entity_id
_entity_poly.type
_entity_poly.pdbx_seq_one_letter_code
_entity_poly.pdbx_strand_id
1 'polypeptide(L)'
;MEIVQLKRHISPRKEKIRYIVIHDTGNPAPGAGADAHKRYFMTTDRKASADFLVDDKKIIKINNYYKYFTWHCGDGRGKYGITNSNSIGIEMCINSDGKYQKTVNDTIILVYKLMKELNIDINHVVRHYDASRKRCPGSMAGNNWVKWDDFIESLEIFIEQEDEPDIVLVEYKGSKSFIETINKDGYNYVKIRDLAKLLGKDVTYDKEKVTILDK
;
A
#
# COMPACT_ATOMS: atom_id res chain seq x y z
N MET A 1 11.67 7.06 -0.62
CA MET A 1 11.02 6.75 -1.92
C MET A 1 11.41 7.84 -2.93
N GLU A 2 11.90 7.46 -4.10
CA GLU A 2 12.16 8.37 -5.21
C GLU A 2 10.84 8.71 -5.93
N ILE A 3 10.65 9.97 -6.36
CA ILE A 3 9.45 10.43 -7.06
C ILE A 3 9.84 11.01 -8.41
N VAL A 4 9.26 10.48 -9.47
CA VAL A 4 9.44 10.93 -10.86
C VAL A 4 8.05 10.99 -11.51
N GLN A 5 7.90 11.75 -12.59
CA GLN A 5 6.63 11.81 -13.33
C GLN A 5 6.82 11.32 -14.76
N LEU A 6 6.09 10.28 -15.14
CA LEU A 6 5.98 9.82 -16.53
C LEU A 6 5.33 10.90 -17.41
N LYS A 7 5.80 11.01 -18.65
CA LYS A 7 5.25 11.93 -19.65
C LYS A 7 4.45 11.21 -20.75
N ARG A 8 4.43 9.89 -20.76
CA ARG A 8 3.75 9.06 -21.78
C ARG A 8 3.09 7.84 -21.15
N HIS A 9 2.15 7.24 -21.85
CA HIS A 9 1.37 6.07 -21.39
C HIS A 9 0.65 6.31 -20.07
N ILE A 10 0.19 7.55 -19.88
CA ILE A 10 -0.66 7.99 -18.79
C ILE A 10 -1.86 8.73 -19.39
N SER A 11 -2.97 8.74 -18.66
CA SER A 11 -4.17 9.48 -19.05
C SER A 11 -4.76 10.20 -17.83
N PRO A 12 -5.48 11.31 -18.00
CA PRO A 12 -6.09 12.02 -16.88
C PRO A 12 -7.06 11.11 -16.12
N ARG A 13 -6.90 11.05 -14.80
CA ARG A 13 -7.79 10.27 -13.94
C ARG A 13 -9.06 11.07 -13.62
N LYS A 14 -10.20 10.44 -13.83
CA LYS A 14 -11.52 10.98 -13.48
C LYS A 14 -12.26 10.07 -12.51
N GLU A 15 -11.84 8.81 -12.38
CA GLU A 15 -12.46 7.82 -11.51
C GLU A 15 -11.74 7.72 -10.16
N LYS A 16 -12.51 7.38 -9.12
CA LYS A 16 -11.95 7.00 -7.82
C LYS A 16 -11.09 5.74 -7.96
N ILE A 17 -9.95 5.73 -7.30
CA ILE A 17 -9.10 4.55 -7.17
C ILE A 17 -9.81 3.57 -6.23
N ARG A 18 -9.98 2.32 -6.66
CA ARG A 18 -10.66 1.26 -5.92
C ARG A 18 -9.79 0.02 -5.75
N TYR A 19 -8.79 -0.16 -6.61
CA TYR A 19 -7.95 -1.36 -6.64
C TYR A 19 -6.47 -1.01 -6.60
N ILE A 20 -5.70 -1.89 -5.96
CA ILE A 20 -4.24 -1.95 -6.07
C ILE A 20 -3.93 -3.23 -6.83
N VAL A 21 -3.32 -3.10 -8.02
CA VAL A 21 -3.02 -4.22 -8.90
C VAL A 21 -1.54 -4.55 -8.83
N ILE A 22 -1.23 -5.79 -8.44
CA ILE A 22 0.12 -6.29 -8.32
C ILE A 22 0.54 -6.96 -9.63
N HIS A 23 1.73 -6.58 -10.09
CA HIS A 23 2.42 -7.13 -11.26
C HIS A 23 3.82 -7.58 -10.88
N ASP A 24 4.45 -8.34 -11.75
CA ASP A 24 5.90 -8.42 -11.81
C ASP A 24 6.41 -7.98 -13.19
N THR A 25 7.65 -7.54 -13.22
CA THR A 25 8.27 -7.01 -14.46
C THR A 25 8.50 -8.06 -15.54
N GLY A 26 8.36 -9.36 -15.23
CA GLY A 26 8.62 -10.46 -16.14
C GLY A 26 10.07 -10.54 -16.64
N ASN A 27 11.01 -9.79 -16.06
CA ASN A 27 12.40 -9.70 -16.49
C ASN A 27 13.38 -10.16 -15.40
N PRO A 28 13.85 -11.42 -15.45
CA PRO A 28 14.79 -11.96 -14.47
C PRO A 28 16.26 -11.60 -14.76
N ALA A 29 16.57 -10.86 -15.82
CA ALA A 29 17.94 -10.52 -16.16
C ALA A 29 18.65 -9.77 -15.02
N PRO A 30 19.95 -10.03 -14.76
CA PRO A 30 20.73 -9.24 -13.83
C PRO A 30 20.69 -7.75 -14.19
N GLY A 31 20.60 -6.88 -13.20
CA GLY A 31 20.49 -5.42 -13.38
C GLY A 31 19.10 -4.92 -13.79
N ALA A 32 18.10 -5.79 -13.97
CA ALA A 32 16.74 -5.42 -14.31
C ALA A 32 15.92 -4.97 -13.08
N GLY A 33 16.50 -4.15 -12.21
CA GLY A 33 15.85 -3.55 -11.05
C GLY A 33 15.02 -2.31 -11.38
N ALA A 34 14.54 -1.62 -10.35
CA ALA A 34 13.62 -0.49 -10.46
C ALA A 34 14.16 0.65 -11.32
N ASP A 35 15.45 0.97 -11.24
CA ASP A 35 16.05 2.02 -12.07
C ASP A 35 16.08 1.65 -13.57
N ALA A 36 16.30 0.38 -13.88
CA ALA A 36 16.28 -0.10 -15.28
C ALA A 36 14.87 0.00 -15.85
N HIS A 37 13.86 -0.42 -15.10
CA HIS A 37 12.45 -0.33 -15.50
C HIS A 37 11.94 1.12 -15.55
N LYS A 38 12.39 2.00 -14.64
CA LYS A 38 12.13 3.44 -14.73
C LYS A 38 12.64 4.00 -16.08
N ARG A 39 13.91 3.74 -16.44
CA ARG A 39 14.45 4.17 -17.76
C ARG A 39 13.62 3.61 -18.90
N TYR A 40 13.29 2.33 -18.84
CA TYR A 40 12.48 1.66 -19.85
C TYR A 40 11.13 2.35 -20.05
N PHE A 41 10.35 2.59 -19.01
CA PHE A 41 9.05 3.28 -19.11
C PHE A 41 9.16 4.74 -19.56
N MET A 42 10.27 5.41 -19.23
CA MET A 42 10.49 6.81 -19.64
C MET A 42 10.93 6.95 -21.10
N THR A 43 11.62 5.97 -21.67
CA THR A 43 12.29 6.10 -22.97
C THR A 43 11.64 5.28 -24.08
N THR A 44 10.89 4.22 -23.78
CA THR A 44 10.30 3.33 -24.78
C THR A 44 8.83 3.65 -25.08
N ASP A 45 8.36 3.26 -26.26
CA ASP A 45 6.95 3.39 -26.68
C ASP A 45 6.22 2.02 -26.65
N ARG A 46 6.28 1.33 -25.51
CA ARG A 46 5.65 -0.02 -25.35
C ARG A 46 4.17 0.03 -25.01
N LYS A 47 3.56 1.22 -24.94
CA LYS A 47 2.14 1.43 -24.60
C LYS A 47 1.77 0.77 -23.28
N ALA A 48 2.71 0.75 -22.33
CA ALA A 48 2.55 0.23 -20.98
C ALA A 48 3.30 1.13 -20.00
N SER A 49 2.81 1.20 -18.76
CA SER A 49 3.40 1.94 -17.65
C SER A 49 2.88 1.40 -16.33
N ALA A 50 3.46 1.84 -15.22
CA ALA A 50 3.02 1.52 -13.87
C ALA A 50 3.02 2.77 -12.99
N ASP A 51 2.46 2.71 -11.79
CA ASP A 51 2.52 3.82 -10.83
C ASP A 51 3.74 3.70 -9.93
N PHE A 52 4.13 2.47 -9.61
CA PHE A 52 5.28 2.16 -8.76
C PHE A 52 6.14 1.05 -9.35
N LEU A 53 7.44 1.16 -9.07
CA LEU A 53 8.44 0.12 -9.29
C LEU A 53 9.08 -0.20 -7.95
N VAL A 54 9.17 -1.48 -7.61
CA VAL A 54 9.74 -1.95 -6.34
C VAL A 54 10.83 -2.97 -6.64
N ASP A 55 12.02 -2.77 -6.09
CA ASP A 55 13.09 -3.77 -6.01
C ASP A 55 13.60 -3.89 -4.57
N ASP A 56 14.60 -4.74 -4.33
CA ASP A 56 15.18 -4.97 -3.01
C ASP A 56 16.00 -3.80 -2.44
N LYS A 57 16.16 -2.72 -3.20
CA LYS A 57 16.95 -1.54 -2.83
C LYS A 57 16.11 -0.30 -2.65
N LYS A 58 15.02 -0.17 -3.42
CA LYS A 58 14.22 1.04 -3.43
C LYS A 58 12.80 0.85 -3.96
N ILE A 59 11.96 1.82 -3.64
CA ILE A 59 10.65 2.04 -4.24
C ILE A 59 10.73 3.34 -5.05
N ILE A 60 10.29 3.31 -6.30
CA ILE A 60 10.18 4.48 -7.17
C ILE A 60 8.71 4.72 -7.51
N LYS A 61 8.19 5.88 -7.12
CA LYS A 61 6.89 6.38 -7.58
C LYS A 61 7.10 7.11 -8.90
N ILE A 62 6.55 6.57 -9.99
CA ILE A 62 6.77 7.13 -11.34
C ILE A 62 5.54 7.83 -11.91
N ASN A 63 4.47 7.95 -11.14
CA ASN A 63 3.24 8.65 -11.53
C ASN A 63 2.58 9.38 -10.37
N ASN A 64 1.99 10.54 -10.64
CA ASN A 64 1.02 11.15 -9.75
C ASN A 64 -0.35 10.52 -9.99
N TYR A 65 -0.64 9.42 -9.28
CA TYR A 65 -1.86 8.63 -9.46
C TYR A 65 -3.15 9.37 -9.07
N TYR A 66 -3.09 10.50 -8.40
CA TYR A 66 -4.27 11.35 -8.18
C TYR A 66 -4.69 12.12 -9.44
N LYS A 67 -3.70 12.49 -10.27
CA LYS A 67 -3.95 13.26 -11.49
C LYS A 67 -4.07 12.39 -12.73
N TYR A 68 -3.32 11.27 -12.77
CA TYR A 68 -3.22 10.44 -13.95
C TYR A 68 -3.31 8.95 -13.57
N PHE A 69 -3.86 8.15 -14.45
CA PHE A 69 -3.73 6.70 -14.38
C PHE A 69 -2.70 6.19 -15.40
N THR A 70 -2.02 5.13 -15.05
CA THR A 70 -1.04 4.42 -15.89
C THR A 70 -1.73 3.32 -16.71
N TRP A 71 -1.06 2.85 -17.75
CA TRP A 71 -1.58 1.82 -18.64
C TRP A 71 -0.98 0.47 -18.25
N HIS A 72 -1.52 -0.18 -17.23
CA HIS A 72 -0.92 -1.39 -16.64
C HIS A 72 -1.80 -2.65 -16.75
N CYS A 73 -3.15 -2.53 -16.83
CA CYS A 73 -4.06 -3.68 -16.88
C CYS A 73 -5.21 -3.50 -17.89
N GLY A 74 -5.01 -2.65 -18.91
CA GLY A 74 -6.03 -2.35 -19.91
C GLY A 74 -6.37 -3.49 -20.89
N ASP A 75 -5.59 -4.54 -20.93
CA ASP A 75 -5.79 -5.72 -21.76
C ASP A 75 -7.08 -6.51 -21.42
N GLY A 76 -7.57 -6.40 -20.16
CA GLY A 76 -8.85 -6.94 -19.72
C GLY A 76 -10.07 -6.18 -20.23
N ARG A 77 -9.90 -4.98 -20.81
CA ARG A 77 -10.96 -4.11 -21.35
C ARG A 77 -12.13 -3.88 -20.37
N GLY A 78 -11.84 -3.92 -19.07
CA GLY A 78 -12.84 -3.75 -18.00
C GLY A 78 -13.79 -4.92 -17.78
N LYS A 79 -13.58 -6.05 -18.44
CA LYS A 79 -14.47 -7.23 -18.37
C LYS A 79 -14.72 -7.70 -16.92
N TYR A 80 -13.74 -7.53 -16.04
CA TYR A 80 -13.78 -7.99 -14.65
C TYR A 80 -13.93 -6.82 -13.65
N GLY A 81 -14.34 -5.63 -14.11
CA GLY A 81 -14.55 -4.45 -13.26
C GLY A 81 -13.28 -3.71 -12.86
N ILE A 82 -12.10 -4.24 -13.17
CA ILE A 82 -10.80 -3.65 -12.87
C ILE A 82 -10.24 -3.03 -14.16
N THR A 83 -9.87 -1.75 -14.09
CA THR A 83 -9.39 -0.97 -15.23
C THR A 83 -8.19 -0.12 -14.84
N ASN A 84 -7.46 0.39 -15.81
CA ASN A 84 -6.39 1.37 -15.56
C ASN A 84 -6.88 2.60 -14.78
N SER A 85 -8.12 3.06 -15.08
CA SER A 85 -8.66 4.31 -14.50
C SER A 85 -9.07 4.18 -13.04
N ASN A 86 -9.48 2.98 -12.60
CA ASN A 86 -9.93 2.74 -11.23
C ASN A 86 -8.90 2.01 -10.35
N SER A 87 -7.66 1.88 -10.83
CA SER A 87 -6.60 1.16 -10.10
C SER A 87 -5.25 1.87 -10.10
N ILE A 88 -4.36 1.38 -9.24
CA ILE A 88 -2.93 1.69 -9.18
C ILE A 88 -2.17 0.41 -9.53
N GLY A 89 -1.15 0.51 -10.40
CA GLY A 89 -0.29 -0.61 -10.77
C GLY A 89 1.06 -0.57 -10.04
N ILE A 90 1.44 -1.67 -9.39
CA ILE A 90 2.73 -1.85 -8.73
C ILE A 90 3.48 -2.98 -9.44
N GLU A 91 4.65 -2.69 -9.96
CA GLU A 91 5.55 -3.64 -10.61
C GLU A 91 6.66 -4.09 -9.64
N MET A 92 6.66 -5.36 -9.27
CA MET A 92 7.74 -5.99 -8.51
C MET A 92 8.86 -6.42 -9.46
N CYS A 93 10.08 -5.98 -9.23
CA CYS A 93 11.26 -6.45 -9.97
C CYS A 93 11.61 -7.87 -9.55
N ILE A 94 11.95 -8.71 -10.54
CA ILE A 94 12.30 -10.13 -10.35
C ILE A 94 13.71 -10.44 -10.86
N ASN A 95 14.57 -9.43 -10.94
CA ASN A 95 15.96 -9.58 -11.40
C ASN A 95 16.74 -10.57 -10.52
N SER A 96 17.50 -11.45 -11.16
CA SER A 96 18.17 -12.58 -10.50
C SER A 96 19.32 -12.17 -9.56
N ASP A 97 19.83 -10.95 -9.69
CA ASP A 97 20.84 -10.36 -8.81
C ASP A 97 20.23 -9.56 -7.62
N GLY A 98 18.91 -9.51 -7.50
CA GLY A 98 18.19 -8.92 -6.41
C GLY A 98 17.69 -9.94 -5.37
N LYS A 99 17.27 -9.45 -4.21
CA LYS A 99 16.65 -10.24 -3.15
C LYS A 99 15.12 -10.20 -3.28
N TYR A 100 14.56 -11.10 -4.07
CA TYR A 100 13.12 -11.10 -4.39
C TYR A 100 12.22 -11.06 -3.14
N GLN A 101 12.54 -11.82 -2.07
CA GLN A 101 11.74 -11.79 -0.84
C GLN A 101 11.70 -10.38 -0.21
N LYS A 102 12.81 -9.62 -0.30
CA LYS A 102 12.81 -8.25 0.17
C LYS A 102 11.93 -7.33 -0.70
N THR A 103 11.95 -7.54 -2.03
CA THR A 103 11.03 -6.85 -2.94
C THR A 103 9.57 -7.11 -2.57
N VAL A 104 9.21 -8.36 -2.24
CA VAL A 104 7.88 -8.73 -1.77
C VAL A 104 7.53 -8.01 -0.46
N ASN A 105 8.41 -8.03 0.53
CA ASN A 105 8.19 -7.36 1.82
C ASN A 105 8.04 -5.84 1.65
N ASP A 106 8.89 -5.20 0.85
CA ASP A 106 8.79 -3.76 0.57
C ASP A 106 7.50 -3.43 -0.19
N THR A 107 7.00 -4.35 -1.02
CA THR A 107 5.71 -4.22 -1.69
C THR A 107 4.54 -4.31 -0.70
N ILE A 108 4.59 -5.21 0.27
CA ILE A 108 3.57 -5.31 1.34
C ILE A 108 3.47 -3.99 2.11
N ILE A 109 4.60 -3.42 2.53
CA ILE A 109 4.66 -2.13 3.22
C ILE A 109 4.06 -1.00 2.36
N LEU A 110 4.38 -0.98 1.06
CA LEU A 110 3.83 0.00 0.12
C LEU A 110 2.31 -0.16 -0.03
N VAL A 111 1.84 -1.40 -0.21
CA VAL A 111 0.41 -1.72 -0.35
C VAL A 111 -0.36 -1.29 0.89
N TYR A 112 0.10 -1.63 2.09
CA TYR A 112 -0.52 -1.19 3.34
C TYR A 112 -0.66 0.34 3.41
N LYS A 113 0.41 1.10 3.11
CA LYS A 113 0.36 2.56 3.07
C LYS A 113 -0.65 3.10 2.07
N LEU A 114 -0.74 2.50 0.88
CA LEU A 114 -1.72 2.89 -0.13
C LEU A 114 -3.15 2.51 0.27
N MET A 115 -3.35 1.37 0.92
CA MET A 115 -4.65 0.97 1.47
C MET A 115 -5.16 2.01 2.49
N LYS A 116 -4.30 2.42 3.42
CA LYS A 116 -4.65 3.46 4.42
C LYS A 116 -4.90 4.82 3.78
N GLU A 117 -4.02 5.27 2.86
CA GLU A 117 -4.12 6.56 2.18
C GLU A 117 -5.39 6.69 1.33
N LEU A 118 -5.78 5.61 0.65
CA LEU A 118 -6.87 5.59 -0.34
C LEU A 118 -8.17 4.99 0.19
N ASN A 119 -8.17 4.52 1.43
CA ASN A 119 -9.27 3.77 2.06
C ASN A 119 -9.70 2.58 1.18
N ILE A 120 -8.74 1.72 0.87
CA ILE A 120 -8.91 0.48 0.09
C ILE A 120 -8.77 -0.70 1.05
N ASP A 121 -9.74 -1.61 1.05
CA ASP A 121 -9.65 -2.86 1.82
C ASP A 121 -8.82 -3.93 1.10
N ILE A 122 -8.43 -4.97 1.83
CA ILE A 122 -7.53 -6.02 1.33
C ILE A 122 -8.13 -6.81 0.15
N ASN A 123 -9.45 -6.95 0.07
CA ASN A 123 -10.12 -7.65 -1.04
C ASN A 123 -9.98 -6.91 -2.37
N HIS A 124 -9.56 -5.66 -2.34
CA HIS A 124 -9.28 -4.84 -3.51
C HIS A 124 -7.77 -4.73 -3.83
N VAL A 125 -6.94 -5.49 -3.12
CA VAL A 125 -5.55 -5.79 -3.51
C VAL A 125 -5.60 -7.04 -4.38
N VAL A 126 -5.29 -6.89 -5.66
CA VAL A 126 -5.59 -7.90 -6.68
C VAL A 126 -4.40 -8.12 -7.61
N ARG A 127 -4.40 -9.25 -8.32
CA ARG A 127 -3.41 -9.56 -9.36
C ARG A 127 -3.80 -8.91 -10.68
N HIS A 128 -2.87 -8.71 -11.58
CA HIS A 128 -3.21 -8.43 -12.97
C HIS A 128 -4.09 -9.54 -13.57
N TYR A 129 -3.88 -10.79 -13.13
CA TYR A 129 -4.73 -11.92 -13.52
C TYR A 129 -6.22 -11.65 -13.26
N ASP A 130 -6.56 -10.99 -12.17
CA ASP A 130 -7.94 -10.71 -11.81
C ASP A 130 -8.58 -9.65 -12.72
N ALA A 131 -7.76 -8.75 -13.28
CA ALA A 131 -8.21 -7.73 -14.23
C ALA A 131 -8.38 -8.25 -15.67
N SER A 132 -7.58 -9.25 -16.11
CA SER A 132 -7.54 -9.63 -17.53
C SER A 132 -7.38 -11.13 -17.83
N ARG A 133 -7.12 -11.95 -16.80
CA ARG A 133 -6.70 -13.37 -16.92
C ARG A 133 -5.27 -13.55 -17.46
N LYS A 134 -4.51 -12.48 -17.64
CA LYS A 134 -3.08 -12.58 -17.90
C LYS A 134 -2.36 -13.21 -16.72
N ARG A 135 -1.47 -14.17 -16.95
CA ARG A 135 -0.69 -14.84 -15.90
C ARG A 135 0.37 -13.88 -15.32
N CYS A 136 -0.08 -12.91 -14.52
CA CYS A 136 0.74 -11.89 -13.88
C CYS A 136 0.15 -11.58 -12.48
N PRO A 137 1.02 -11.49 -11.43
CA PRO A 137 2.47 -11.66 -11.43
C PRO A 137 2.89 -13.11 -11.68
N GLY A 138 3.74 -13.33 -12.69
CA GLY A 138 4.18 -14.67 -13.11
C GLY A 138 5.03 -15.37 -12.06
N SER A 139 5.79 -14.61 -11.28
CA SER A 139 6.62 -15.10 -10.17
C SER A 139 5.80 -15.75 -9.04
N MET A 140 4.51 -15.41 -8.93
CA MET A 140 3.58 -15.95 -7.93
C MET A 140 2.59 -16.96 -8.49
N ALA A 141 2.57 -17.16 -9.82
CA ALA A 141 1.55 -17.97 -10.49
C ALA A 141 1.81 -19.50 -10.47
N GLY A 142 2.88 -19.96 -9.81
CA GLY A 142 3.16 -21.39 -9.62
C GLY A 142 2.20 -22.04 -8.61
N ASN A 143 2.05 -23.38 -8.69
CA ASN A 143 1.24 -24.15 -7.75
C ASN A 143 -0.12 -23.54 -7.44
N ASN A 144 -0.89 -23.23 -8.50
CA ASN A 144 -2.21 -22.63 -8.34
C ASN A 144 -2.24 -21.35 -7.46
N TRP A 145 -1.27 -20.49 -7.61
CA TRP A 145 -1.17 -19.19 -6.93
C TRP A 145 -0.81 -19.23 -5.41
N VAL A 146 -0.28 -20.32 -4.89
CA VAL A 146 0.09 -20.43 -3.46
C VAL A 146 0.94 -19.23 -3.00
N LYS A 147 1.92 -18.77 -3.79
CA LYS A 147 2.73 -17.59 -3.41
C LYS A 147 1.94 -16.27 -3.39
N TRP A 148 0.84 -16.20 -4.11
CA TRP A 148 -0.08 -15.07 -3.99
C TRP A 148 -0.87 -15.15 -2.69
N ASP A 149 -1.31 -16.34 -2.33
CA ASP A 149 -2.02 -16.57 -1.07
C ASP A 149 -1.08 -16.25 0.11
N ASP A 150 0.19 -16.69 0.06
CA ASP A 150 1.24 -16.32 1.03
C ASP A 150 1.47 -14.78 1.10
N PHE A 151 1.38 -14.08 -0.05
CA PHE A 151 1.50 -12.61 -0.09
C PHE A 151 0.33 -11.94 0.61
N ILE A 152 -0.90 -12.38 0.37
CA ILE A 152 -2.10 -11.84 1.02
C ILE A 152 -2.08 -12.13 2.52
N GLU A 153 -1.76 -13.36 2.94
CA GLU A 153 -1.61 -13.72 4.34
C GLU A 153 -0.55 -12.85 5.05
N SER A 154 0.60 -12.63 4.39
CA SER A 154 1.64 -11.76 4.94
C SER A 154 1.19 -10.30 5.05
N LEU A 155 0.35 -9.83 4.14
CA LEU A 155 -0.24 -8.48 4.20
C LEU A 155 -1.27 -8.40 5.34
N GLU A 156 -2.11 -9.43 5.55
CA GLU A 156 -3.05 -9.51 6.67
C GLU A 156 -2.32 -9.43 8.01
N ILE A 157 -1.28 -10.25 8.20
CA ILE A 157 -0.44 -10.24 9.41
C ILE A 157 0.19 -8.85 9.62
N PHE A 158 0.69 -8.21 8.54
CA PHE A 158 1.29 -6.88 8.62
C PHE A 158 0.26 -5.81 9.02
N ILE A 159 -0.97 -5.88 8.50
CA ILE A 159 -2.08 -5.00 8.87
C ILE A 159 -2.40 -5.14 10.36
N GLU A 160 -2.53 -6.37 10.85
CA GLU A 160 -2.82 -6.66 12.25
C GLU A 160 -1.74 -6.07 13.16
N GLN A 161 -0.46 -6.27 12.83
CA GLN A 161 0.67 -5.76 13.62
C GLN A 161 0.75 -4.22 13.64
N GLU A 162 0.50 -3.57 12.51
CA GLU A 162 0.55 -2.10 12.40
C GLU A 162 -0.71 -1.42 12.97
N ASP A 163 -1.83 -2.12 13.01
CA ASP A 163 -3.10 -1.61 13.54
C ASP A 163 -3.31 -1.98 15.03
N GLU A 164 -2.44 -2.83 15.62
CA GLU A 164 -2.45 -3.07 17.05
C GLU A 164 -2.08 -1.78 17.80
N PRO A 165 -2.87 -1.42 18.82
CA PRO A 165 -2.56 -0.25 19.62
C PRO A 165 -1.29 -0.48 20.46
N ASP A 166 -0.37 0.44 20.44
CA ASP A 166 0.76 0.45 21.38
C ASP A 166 0.23 0.60 22.81
N ILE A 167 0.80 -0.16 23.73
CA ILE A 167 0.49 -0.01 25.17
C ILE A 167 1.58 0.80 25.84
N VAL A 168 1.22 1.98 26.34
CA VAL A 168 2.14 2.90 27.00
C VAL A 168 1.81 3.02 28.49
N LEU A 169 2.84 2.91 29.34
CA LEU A 169 2.71 3.20 30.76
C LEU A 169 2.63 4.71 30.98
N VAL A 170 1.53 5.20 31.50
CA VAL A 170 1.34 6.60 31.85
C VAL A 170 1.29 6.73 33.39
N GLU A 171 2.08 7.64 33.93
CA GLU A 171 2.11 7.96 35.38
C GLU A 171 1.60 9.39 35.60
N TYR A 172 0.64 9.53 36.52
CA TYR A 172 0.10 10.81 36.95
C TYR A 172 -0.13 10.82 38.46
N LYS A 173 0.48 11.75 39.17
CA LYS A 173 0.39 11.90 40.65
C LYS A 173 0.60 10.59 41.40
N GLY A 174 1.57 9.79 40.96
CA GLY A 174 1.90 8.50 41.56
C GLY A 174 0.98 7.33 41.16
N SER A 175 -0.08 7.58 40.43
CA SER A 175 -0.93 6.53 39.84
C SER A 175 -0.37 6.13 38.48
N LYS A 176 -0.26 4.80 38.26
CA LYS A 176 0.25 4.23 36.99
C LYS A 176 -0.86 3.46 36.30
N SER A 177 -1.00 3.67 34.99
CA SER A 177 -1.93 2.92 34.14
C SER A 177 -1.32 2.61 32.80
N PHE A 178 -1.61 1.42 32.30
CA PHE A 178 -1.34 1.08 30.91
C PHE A 178 -2.49 1.59 30.03
N ILE A 179 -2.15 2.39 29.03
CA ILE A 179 -3.14 3.02 28.14
C ILE A 179 -2.81 2.65 26.70
N GLU A 180 -3.83 2.21 25.96
CA GLU A 180 -3.71 1.98 24.52
C GLU A 180 -3.49 3.31 23.80
N THR A 181 -2.49 3.32 22.91
CA THR A 181 -2.11 4.49 22.12
C THR A 181 -2.02 4.11 20.65
N ILE A 182 -2.17 5.09 19.78
CA ILE A 182 -1.84 4.96 18.36
C ILE A 182 -0.69 5.92 18.10
N ASN A 183 0.47 5.40 17.66
CA ASN A 183 1.57 6.25 17.23
C ASN A 183 1.32 6.73 15.79
N LYS A 184 1.27 8.05 15.61
CA LYS A 184 1.12 8.64 14.28
C LYS A 184 2.02 9.87 14.19
N ASP A 185 2.84 9.93 13.15
CA ASP A 185 3.77 11.05 12.88
C ASP A 185 4.70 11.38 14.06
N GLY A 186 5.08 10.34 14.86
CA GLY A 186 5.92 10.48 16.04
C GLY A 186 5.18 10.96 17.30
N TYR A 187 3.84 11.05 17.26
CA TYR A 187 3.00 11.38 18.39
C TYR A 187 2.16 10.21 18.83
N ASN A 188 2.04 10.00 20.14
CA ASN A 188 1.15 9.01 20.73
C ASN A 188 -0.23 9.64 20.97
N TYR A 189 -1.24 9.14 20.28
CA TYR A 189 -2.64 9.51 20.49
C TYR A 189 -3.29 8.54 21.45
N VAL A 190 -3.97 9.03 22.45
CA VAL A 190 -4.69 8.23 23.45
C VAL A 190 -6.20 8.44 23.35
N LYS A 191 -6.98 7.43 23.72
CA LYS A 191 -8.42 7.61 23.88
C LYS A 191 -8.65 8.58 25.04
N ILE A 192 -9.33 9.69 24.79
CA ILE A 192 -9.54 10.74 25.79
C ILE A 192 -10.27 10.22 27.06
N ARG A 193 -11.10 9.19 26.93
CA ARG A 193 -11.77 8.54 28.07
C ARG A 193 -10.76 7.86 28.99
N ASP A 194 -9.76 7.20 28.46
CA ASP A 194 -8.77 6.47 29.25
C ASP A 194 -7.86 7.47 29.97
N LEU A 195 -7.48 8.53 29.29
CA LEU A 195 -6.73 9.63 29.90
C LEU A 195 -7.55 10.33 31.00
N ALA A 196 -8.80 10.66 30.74
CA ALA A 196 -9.67 11.28 31.74
C ALA A 196 -9.86 10.41 32.98
N LYS A 197 -10.04 9.09 32.79
CA LYS A 197 -10.12 8.13 33.89
C LYS A 197 -8.86 8.14 34.76
N LEU A 198 -7.66 8.15 34.14
CA LEU A 198 -6.39 8.27 34.86
C LEU A 198 -6.30 9.58 35.66
N LEU A 199 -6.83 10.67 35.11
CA LEU A 199 -6.85 12.01 35.74
C LEU A 199 -7.98 12.15 36.78
N GLY A 200 -8.82 11.13 37.03
CA GLY A 200 -9.96 11.21 37.92
C GLY A 200 -11.09 12.11 37.41
N LYS A 201 -11.21 12.25 36.09
CA LYS A 201 -12.16 13.10 35.39
C LYS A 201 -13.24 12.28 34.68
N ASP A 202 -14.37 12.89 34.39
CA ASP A 202 -15.38 12.33 33.48
C ASP A 202 -15.35 13.02 32.11
N VAL A 203 -15.86 12.32 31.09
CA VAL A 203 -15.89 12.83 29.70
C VAL A 203 -17.29 12.72 29.15
N THR A 204 -17.81 13.83 28.66
CA THR A 204 -19.06 13.88 27.92
C THR A 204 -18.84 14.26 26.47
N TYR A 205 -19.72 13.78 25.60
CA TYR A 205 -19.66 14.04 24.15
C TYR A 205 -20.99 14.69 23.72
N ASP A 206 -20.85 15.82 23.05
CA ASP A 206 -21.85 16.36 22.16
C ASP A 206 -21.30 16.29 20.72
N LYS A 207 -22.16 16.36 19.70
CA LYS A 207 -21.80 16.12 18.28
C LYS A 207 -20.57 16.88 17.78
N GLU A 208 -20.25 18.00 18.41
CA GLU A 208 -19.15 18.89 18.02
C GLU A 208 -18.15 19.15 19.15
N LYS A 209 -18.39 18.63 20.36
CA LYS A 209 -17.59 19.01 21.54
C LYS A 209 -17.35 17.83 22.47
N VAL A 210 -16.09 17.70 22.87
CA VAL A 210 -15.69 16.85 24.00
C VAL A 210 -15.49 17.72 25.22
N THR A 211 -16.13 17.39 26.34
CA THR A 211 -15.98 18.13 27.60
C THR A 211 -15.43 17.19 28.68
N ILE A 212 -14.34 17.60 29.32
CA ILE A 212 -13.78 16.92 30.49
C ILE A 212 -14.29 17.63 31.74
N LEU A 213 -14.87 16.86 32.64
CA LEU A 213 -15.51 17.36 33.86
C LEU A 213 -14.69 16.92 35.07
N ASP A 214 -14.63 17.77 36.10
CA ASP A 214 -14.19 17.37 37.42
C ASP A 214 -15.24 16.42 38.06
N LYS A 215 -14.74 15.35 38.69
CA LYS A 215 -15.60 14.49 39.52
C LYS A 215 -15.90 15.17 40.81
#